data_6b2745d5c6a484244b6a53c3378a6ab7
#
_entry.id   6b2745d5c6a484244b6a53c3378a6ab7
#
_cell.length_a   1.000
_cell.length_b   1.000
_cell.length_c   1.000
_cell.angle_alpha   90.00
_cell.angle_beta   90.00
_cell.angle_gamma   90.00
#
_symmetry.space_group_name_H-M   'P 1'
#
loop_
_entity.id
_entity.type
_entity.pdbx_description
1 polymer ?
#
loop_
_entity_poly.entity_id
_entity_poly.type
_entity_poly.pdbx_seq_one_letter_code
_entity_poly.pdbx_strand_id
1 'polypeptide(L)'
;MNTLIKRIGAIRVTPSRFFGFWIALAAILFAMTSCSDDLDVQQSYPFTVEVMPFGDKITKGETVELRFEIKPEGNYANTMYTIRYFQYDGDGTLKLVDGPTLVNNDRVLLESKTFRLNYTANSSDAHKFLVVVEDNFGSTPWEQTFEFNGKDNGDDNGGTKIGGEIGTIVGPVNPGLLY
;
A
#
# COMPACT_ATOMS: atom_id res chain seq x y z
N MET A 1 -79.38 -60.46 2.93
CA MET A 1 -78.60 -59.43 3.67
C MET A 1 -77.17 -59.41 3.11
N ASN A 2 -76.92 -58.43 2.28
CA ASN A 2 -75.67 -58.31 1.46
C ASN A 2 -74.64 -57.51 2.19
N THR A 3 -73.52 -58.13 2.47
CA THR A 3 -72.34 -57.48 3.08
C THR A 3 -71.41 -57.03 1.96
N LEU A 4 -71.34 -55.72 1.66
CA LEU A 4 -70.45 -55.08 0.71
C LEU A 4 -69.06 -54.90 1.39
N ILE A 5 -68.11 -55.75 1.08
CA ILE A 5 -66.74 -55.57 1.49
C ILE A 5 -66.03 -54.60 0.51
N LYS A 6 -65.76 -53.38 0.96
CA LYS A 6 -65.06 -52.33 0.26
C LYS A 6 -63.57 -52.70 0.22
N ARG A 7 -63.06 -53.04 -1.00
CA ARG A 7 -61.65 -53.29 -1.19
C ARG A 7 -60.89 -51.92 -1.15
N ILE A 8 -60.15 -51.73 -0.11
CA ILE A 8 -59.18 -50.69 0.00
C ILE A 8 -57.93 -51.07 -0.84
N GLY A 9 -57.75 -50.44 -1.97
CA GLY A 9 -56.59 -50.70 -2.81
C GLY A 9 -55.31 -50.23 -2.10
N ALA A 10 -54.44 -51.14 -1.74
CA ALA A 10 -53.13 -50.84 -1.20
C ALA A 10 -52.29 -50.19 -2.31
N ILE A 11 -51.97 -48.95 -2.14
CA ILE A 11 -51.00 -48.24 -2.97
C ILE A 11 -49.62 -48.86 -2.71
N ARG A 12 -49.13 -49.68 -3.62
CA ARG A 12 -47.76 -50.15 -3.60
C ARG A 12 -46.83 -49.02 -3.99
N VAL A 13 -46.31 -48.33 -3.01
CA VAL A 13 -45.23 -47.37 -3.20
C VAL A 13 -43.95 -48.18 -3.45
N THR A 14 -43.49 -48.23 -4.70
CA THR A 14 -42.24 -48.91 -5.05
C THR A 14 -41.04 -48.11 -4.50
N PRO A 15 -40.18 -48.72 -3.68
CA PRO A 15 -39.07 -47.99 -3.02
C PRO A 15 -38.01 -47.41 -3.99
N SER A 16 -37.96 -47.91 -5.24
CA SER A 16 -36.99 -47.46 -6.23
C SER A 16 -37.17 -46.02 -6.67
N ARG A 17 -38.40 -45.47 -6.62
CA ARG A 17 -38.64 -44.06 -7.04
C ARG A 17 -38.19 -43.03 -6.00
N PHE A 18 -38.21 -43.42 -4.73
CA PHE A 18 -37.70 -42.56 -3.66
C PHE A 18 -36.18 -42.57 -3.59
N PHE A 19 -35.54 -43.66 -3.93
CA PHE A 19 -34.08 -43.75 -3.98
C PHE A 19 -33.46 -42.81 -5.03
N GLY A 20 -34.08 -42.74 -6.20
CA GLY A 20 -33.68 -41.81 -7.27
C GLY A 20 -33.82 -40.32 -6.87
N PHE A 21 -34.87 -39.99 -6.13
CA PHE A 21 -35.08 -38.63 -5.62
C PHE A 21 -34.02 -38.22 -4.61
N TRP A 22 -33.65 -39.10 -3.69
CA TRP A 22 -32.61 -38.83 -2.70
C TRP A 22 -31.22 -38.72 -3.31
N ILE A 23 -30.90 -39.49 -4.35
CA ILE A 23 -29.65 -39.37 -5.09
C ILE A 23 -29.59 -38.04 -5.85
N ALA A 24 -30.66 -37.61 -6.51
CA ALA A 24 -30.73 -36.34 -7.20
C ALA A 24 -30.61 -35.17 -6.23
N LEU A 25 -31.26 -35.23 -5.06
CA LEU A 25 -31.15 -34.18 -4.04
C LEU A 25 -29.71 -34.09 -3.47
N ALA A 26 -29.08 -35.25 -3.22
CA ALA A 26 -27.69 -35.28 -2.77
C ALA A 26 -26.72 -34.71 -3.84
N ALA A 27 -26.92 -35.01 -5.10
CA ALA A 27 -26.11 -34.45 -6.20
C ALA A 27 -26.23 -32.92 -6.32
N ILE A 28 -27.43 -32.38 -6.09
CA ILE A 28 -27.66 -30.92 -6.08
C ILE A 28 -26.97 -30.26 -4.87
N LEU A 29 -27.02 -30.91 -3.70
CA LEU A 29 -26.33 -30.40 -2.50
C LEU A 29 -24.81 -30.43 -2.67
N PHE A 30 -24.24 -31.45 -3.34
CA PHE A 30 -22.81 -31.50 -3.66
C PHE A 30 -22.39 -30.46 -4.71
N ALA A 31 -23.26 -30.09 -5.65
CA ALA A 31 -22.96 -29.05 -6.63
C ALA A 31 -22.91 -27.63 -6.03
N MET A 32 -23.52 -27.41 -4.88
CA MET A 32 -23.52 -26.10 -4.21
C MET A 32 -22.27 -25.84 -3.36
N THR A 33 -21.43 -26.84 -3.10
CA THR A 33 -20.23 -26.70 -2.25
C THR A 33 -18.94 -26.48 -3.04
N SER A 34 -19.03 -26.37 -4.38
CA SER A 34 -17.84 -26.26 -5.27
C SER A 34 -17.47 -24.82 -5.62
N CYS A 35 -17.88 -23.82 -4.85
CA CYS A 35 -17.47 -22.44 -5.07
C CYS A 35 -16.79 -21.87 -3.83
N SER A 36 -15.63 -22.42 -3.48
CA SER A 36 -14.62 -21.70 -2.71
C SER A 36 -13.47 -21.38 -3.67
N ASP A 37 -13.71 -20.47 -4.61
CA ASP A 37 -12.63 -19.69 -5.17
C ASP A 37 -12.15 -18.79 -4.03
N ASP A 38 -11.25 -19.30 -3.22
CA ASP A 38 -10.35 -18.47 -2.43
C ASP A 38 -9.54 -17.68 -3.46
N LEU A 39 -10.12 -16.57 -3.90
CA LEU A 39 -9.35 -15.51 -4.53
C LEU A 39 -8.39 -15.03 -3.45
N ASP A 40 -7.17 -15.51 -3.52
CA ASP A 40 -6.06 -14.96 -2.76
C ASP A 40 -5.83 -13.53 -3.26
N VAL A 41 -6.72 -12.62 -2.82
CA VAL A 41 -6.61 -11.20 -3.13
C VAL A 41 -5.43 -10.71 -2.32
N GLN A 42 -4.28 -10.68 -2.94
CA GLN A 42 -3.12 -10.02 -2.36
C GLN A 42 -3.48 -8.54 -2.14
N GLN A 43 -3.79 -8.20 -0.89
CA GLN A 43 -4.28 -6.87 -0.49
C GLN A 43 -3.15 -5.87 -0.28
N SER A 44 -1.90 -6.30 -0.36
CA SER A 44 -0.74 -5.46 -0.10
C SER A 44 0.38 -5.82 -1.07
N TYR A 45 1.02 -4.80 -1.61
CA TYR A 45 2.19 -4.87 -2.50
C TYR A 45 3.36 -4.16 -1.84
N PRO A 46 4.03 -4.80 -0.85
CA PRO A 46 5.05 -4.17 -0.04
C PRO A 46 6.17 -3.60 -0.90
N PHE A 47 6.63 -2.43 -0.51
CA PHE A 47 7.80 -1.79 -1.10
C PHE A 47 8.54 -0.98 -0.05
N THR A 48 9.81 -0.73 -0.30
CA THR A 48 10.64 0.19 0.47
C THR A 48 11.18 1.28 -0.44
N VAL A 49 11.65 2.38 0.13
CA VAL A 49 12.34 3.43 -0.62
C VAL A 49 13.68 3.67 0.03
N GLU A 50 14.75 3.54 -0.75
CA GLU A 50 16.08 3.92 -0.32
C GLU A 50 16.35 5.38 -0.69
N VAL A 51 16.94 6.11 0.25
CA VAL A 51 17.36 7.50 0.05
C VAL A 51 18.88 7.56 0.14
N MET A 52 19.51 8.12 -0.88
CA MET A 52 20.97 8.32 -0.87
C MET A 52 21.34 9.39 0.16
N PRO A 53 22.54 9.29 0.77
CA PRO A 53 23.02 10.30 1.71
C PRO A 53 23.05 11.70 1.08
N PHE A 54 22.66 12.70 1.84
CA PHE A 54 22.62 14.11 1.46
C PHE A 54 23.15 15.01 2.59
N GLY A 55 23.50 16.25 2.27
CA GLY A 55 23.92 17.22 3.29
C GLY A 55 22.72 17.77 4.07
N ASP A 56 22.88 17.95 5.38
CA ASP A 56 21.85 18.43 6.31
C ASP A 56 21.87 19.96 6.49
N LYS A 57 22.74 20.69 5.78
CA LYS A 57 22.87 22.15 5.86
C LYS A 57 22.52 22.79 4.51
N ILE A 58 21.71 23.83 4.57
CA ILE A 58 21.28 24.56 3.38
C ILE A 58 21.26 26.07 3.65
N THR A 59 21.62 26.87 2.65
CA THR A 59 21.51 28.32 2.71
C THR A 59 20.37 28.79 1.81
N LYS A 60 19.84 29.97 2.08
CA LYS A 60 18.82 30.58 1.21
C LYS A 60 19.32 30.66 -0.25
N GLY A 61 18.50 30.16 -1.18
CA GLY A 61 18.81 30.06 -2.61
C GLY A 61 19.61 28.83 -3.00
N GLU A 62 20.12 28.06 -2.05
CA GLU A 62 20.81 26.79 -2.32
C GLU A 62 19.80 25.68 -2.67
N THR A 63 20.23 24.77 -3.55
CA THR A 63 19.45 23.60 -3.92
C THR A 63 20.19 22.32 -3.53
N VAL A 64 19.50 21.43 -2.86
CA VAL A 64 19.99 20.08 -2.52
C VAL A 64 19.24 19.05 -3.37
N GLU A 65 19.99 18.14 -4.01
CA GLU A 65 19.44 17.02 -4.74
C GLU A 65 19.26 15.82 -3.79
N LEU A 66 18.04 15.31 -3.69
CA LEU A 66 17.67 14.11 -2.98
C LEU A 66 17.43 12.99 -3.99
N ARG A 67 18.06 11.82 -3.80
CA ARG A 67 18.00 10.69 -4.72
C ARG A 67 17.29 9.52 -4.06
N PHE A 68 16.34 8.93 -4.79
CA PHE A 68 15.45 7.90 -4.30
C PHE A 68 15.44 6.68 -5.22
N GLU A 69 15.29 5.51 -4.61
CA GLU A 69 15.04 4.25 -5.32
C GLU A 69 13.91 3.47 -4.63
N ILE A 70 12.82 3.22 -5.35
CA ILE A 70 11.72 2.38 -4.89
C ILE A 70 12.09 0.93 -5.13
N LYS A 71 12.06 0.11 -4.08
CA LYS A 71 12.34 -1.34 -4.10
C LYS A 71 11.09 -2.13 -3.74
N PRO A 72 10.31 -2.59 -4.74
CA PRO A 72 9.21 -3.52 -4.47
C PRO A 72 9.75 -4.85 -3.97
N GLU A 73 9.03 -5.49 -3.05
CA GLU A 73 9.38 -6.83 -2.56
C GLU A 73 9.01 -7.94 -3.57
N GLY A 74 8.23 -7.61 -4.61
CA GLY A 74 7.84 -8.53 -5.66
C GLY A 74 7.68 -7.84 -7.02
N ASN A 75 7.44 -8.64 -8.06
CA ASN A 75 7.17 -8.14 -9.40
C ASN A 75 5.65 -8.06 -9.64
N TYR A 76 5.07 -6.96 -9.24
CA TYR A 76 3.63 -6.72 -9.34
C TYR A 76 3.32 -5.96 -10.62
N ALA A 77 2.47 -6.56 -11.48
CA ALA A 77 2.04 -5.91 -12.71
C ALA A 77 1.13 -4.70 -12.41
N ASN A 78 1.26 -3.66 -13.23
CA ASN A 78 0.44 -2.44 -13.14
C ASN A 78 0.58 -1.64 -11.83
N THR A 79 1.67 -1.83 -11.09
CA THR A 79 1.94 -0.96 -9.94
C THR A 79 2.37 0.41 -10.42
N MET A 80 1.65 1.43 -9.96
CA MET A 80 1.98 2.84 -10.14
C MET A 80 2.30 3.45 -8.79
N TYR A 81 3.33 4.29 -8.76
CA TYR A 81 3.71 5.01 -7.56
C TYR A 81 3.41 6.49 -7.71
N THR A 82 2.95 7.11 -6.63
CA THR A 82 2.74 8.55 -6.54
C THR A 82 3.55 9.12 -5.40
N ILE A 83 3.94 10.37 -5.54
CA ILE A 83 4.64 11.13 -4.51
C ILE A 83 3.83 12.34 -4.13
N ARG A 84 3.86 12.69 -2.84
CA ARG A 84 3.41 13.98 -2.31
C ARG A 84 4.35 14.42 -1.20
N TYR A 85 4.30 15.71 -0.83
CA TYR A 85 5.08 16.23 0.27
C TYR A 85 4.28 17.21 1.13
N PHE A 86 4.77 17.42 2.33
CA PHE A 86 4.20 18.36 3.28
C PHE A 86 5.32 19.22 3.87
N GLN A 87 5.28 20.53 3.62
CA GLN A 87 6.19 21.46 4.24
C GLN A 87 5.72 21.78 5.65
N TYR A 88 6.58 21.56 6.65
CA TYR A 88 6.27 21.83 8.05
C TYR A 88 6.94 23.11 8.54
N ASP A 89 8.24 23.26 8.29
CA ASP A 89 9.03 24.41 8.71
C ASP A 89 9.85 24.95 7.54
N GLY A 90 10.18 26.25 7.62
CA GLY A 90 10.89 26.96 6.58
C GLY A 90 10.04 27.21 5.35
N ASP A 91 10.60 27.94 4.39
CA ASP A 91 10.01 28.16 3.06
C ASP A 91 10.95 27.60 2.00
N GLY A 92 10.45 26.67 1.20
CA GLY A 92 11.23 26.00 0.17
C GLY A 92 10.37 25.47 -0.97
N THR A 93 11.04 25.13 -2.05
CA THR A 93 10.41 24.57 -3.24
C THR A 93 10.97 23.19 -3.51
N LEU A 94 10.10 22.19 -3.60
CA LEU A 94 10.46 20.82 -3.96
C LEU A 94 10.05 20.54 -5.41
N LYS A 95 10.99 20.10 -6.23
CA LYS A 95 10.77 19.83 -7.66
C LYS A 95 11.27 18.44 -8.03
N LEU A 96 10.45 17.67 -8.75
CA LEU A 96 10.90 16.46 -9.43
C LEU A 96 11.84 16.85 -10.58
N VAL A 97 13.06 16.28 -10.64
CA VAL A 97 14.10 16.71 -11.62
C VAL A 97 13.60 16.60 -13.05
N ASP A 98 12.95 15.49 -13.38
CA ASP A 98 12.40 15.23 -14.71
C ASP A 98 10.87 15.45 -14.75
N GLY A 99 10.33 16.33 -13.87
CA GLY A 99 8.90 16.52 -13.70
C GLY A 99 8.51 17.89 -13.15
N PRO A 100 7.30 18.00 -12.62
CA PRO A 100 6.77 19.25 -12.10
C PRO A 100 7.38 19.67 -10.76
N THR A 101 7.19 20.93 -10.41
CA THR A 101 7.28 21.39 -9.02
C THR A 101 6.13 20.82 -8.24
N LEU A 102 6.43 20.23 -7.10
CA LEU A 102 5.41 19.63 -6.24
C LEU A 102 4.65 20.73 -5.48
N VAL A 103 3.34 20.60 -5.42
CA VAL A 103 2.48 21.43 -4.59
C VAL A 103 2.20 20.70 -3.30
N ASN A 104 2.17 21.40 -2.18
CA ASN A 104 1.96 20.82 -0.86
C ASN A 104 0.69 19.96 -0.82
N ASN A 105 0.85 18.69 -0.44
CA ASN A 105 -0.20 17.67 -0.39
C ASN A 105 -0.80 17.21 -1.74
N ASP A 106 -0.35 17.69 -2.88
CA ASP A 106 -0.79 17.18 -4.18
C ASP A 106 -0.02 15.90 -4.55
N ARG A 107 -0.73 14.94 -5.16
CA ARG A 107 -0.14 13.72 -5.67
C ARG A 107 0.39 13.91 -7.09
N VAL A 108 1.64 13.50 -7.29
CA VAL A 108 2.29 13.48 -8.60
C VAL A 108 2.69 12.05 -8.93
N LEU A 109 2.37 11.58 -10.13
CA LEU A 109 2.76 10.26 -10.61
C LEU A 109 4.28 10.20 -10.80
N LEU A 110 4.90 9.11 -10.32
CA LEU A 110 6.30 8.79 -10.58
C LEU A 110 6.38 7.90 -11.83
N GLU A 111 7.08 8.36 -12.85
CA GLU A 111 7.28 7.61 -14.10
C GLU A 111 8.35 6.53 -13.97
N SER A 112 9.20 6.61 -12.94
CA SER A 112 10.30 5.69 -12.69
C SER A 112 10.40 5.34 -11.21
N LYS A 113 10.89 4.14 -10.92
CA LYS A 113 11.23 3.72 -9.56
C LYS A 113 12.47 4.42 -9.02
N THR A 114 13.34 4.92 -9.89
CA THR A 114 14.48 5.77 -9.52
C THR A 114 14.17 7.19 -9.91
N PHE A 115 14.17 8.10 -8.95
CA PHE A 115 13.84 9.49 -9.17
C PHE A 115 14.66 10.43 -8.29
N ARG A 116 14.67 11.72 -8.64
CA ARG A 116 15.41 12.74 -7.93
C ARG A 116 14.52 13.95 -7.65
N LEU A 117 14.68 14.50 -6.46
CA LEU A 117 14.03 15.74 -6.05
C LEU A 117 15.07 16.81 -5.80
N ASN A 118 14.82 18.01 -6.29
CA ASN A 118 15.58 19.20 -5.97
C ASN A 118 14.78 20.02 -4.94
N TYR A 119 15.35 20.18 -3.75
CA TYR A 119 14.82 21.07 -2.74
C TYR A 119 15.61 22.38 -2.73
N THR A 120 14.94 23.49 -3.00
CA THR A 120 15.53 24.83 -2.98
C THR A 120 15.01 25.61 -1.78
N ALA A 121 15.91 26.07 -0.92
CA ALA A 121 15.55 26.91 0.23
C ALA A 121 15.21 28.34 -0.21
N ASN A 122 14.03 28.82 0.16
CA ASN A 122 13.59 30.20 -0.10
C ASN A 122 13.80 31.12 1.12
N SER A 123 13.98 30.54 2.31
CA SER A 123 14.32 31.27 3.54
C SER A 123 15.66 30.82 4.12
N SER A 124 16.16 31.51 5.12
CA SER A 124 17.38 31.16 5.88
C SER A 124 17.09 30.37 7.14
N ASP A 125 15.81 30.08 7.42
CA ASP A 125 15.39 29.32 8.59
C ASP A 125 15.79 27.84 8.46
N ALA A 126 15.59 27.08 9.52
CA ALA A 126 15.60 25.63 9.42
C ALA A 126 14.41 25.16 8.58
N HIS A 127 14.63 24.10 7.79
CA HIS A 127 13.61 23.55 6.92
C HIS A 127 13.24 22.16 7.36
N LYS A 128 11.94 21.86 7.36
CA LYS A 128 11.43 20.53 7.65
C LYS A 128 10.26 20.18 6.74
N PHE A 129 10.34 19.04 6.06
CA PHE A 129 9.25 18.54 5.24
C PHE A 129 9.20 17.02 5.24
N LEU A 130 8.01 16.49 5.01
CA LEU A 130 7.73 15.07 4.87
C LEU A 130 7.58 14.75 3.38
N VAL A 131 8.17 13.65 2.93
CA VAL A 131 7.91 13.03 1.64
C VAL A 131 7.16 11.73 1.86
N VAL A 132 6.09 11.52 1.09
CA VAL A 132 5.25 10.32 1.13
C VAL A 132 5.25 9.70 -0.27
N VAL A 133 5.53 8.40 -0.35
CA VAL A 133 5.38 7.60 -1.57
C VAL A 133 4.30 6.57 -1.33
N GLU A 134 3.35 6.50 -2.25
CA GLU A 134 2.18 5.62 -2.20
C GLU A 134 2.08 4.81 -3.48
N ASP A 135 1.54 3.60 -3.40
CA ASP A 135 1.16 2.81 -4.57
C ASP A 135 -0.35 2.96 -4.88
N ASN A 136 -0.76 2.43 -6.03
CA ASN A 136 -2.17 2.44 -6.45
C ASN A 136 -3.01 1.29 -5.85
N PHE A 137 -2.42 0.40 -5.06
CA PHE A 137 -3.11 -0.73 -4.44
C PHE A 137 -3.45 -0.51 -2.97
N GLY A 138 -3.03 0.63 -2.40
CA GLY A 138 -3.31 0.98 -1.01
C GLY A 138 -2.41 0.23 -0.02
N SER A 139 -1.20 -0.13 -0.43
CA SER A 139 -0.17 -0.62 0.49
C SER A 139 0.18 0.43 1.53
N THR A 140 0.89 0.02 2.59
CA THR A 140 1.37 0.98 3.58
C THR A 140 2.27 2.01 2.91
N PRO A 141 1.95 3.31 2.99
CA PRO A 141 2.78 4.36 2.44
C PRO A 141 4.18 4.34 3.06
N TRP A 142 5.17 4.66 2.23
CA TRP A 142 6.49 4.99 2.74
C TRP A 142 6.56 6.49 3.05
N GLU A 143 7.10 6.83 4.22
CA GLU A 143 7.18 8.20 4.71
C GLU A 143 8.56 8.50 5.26
N GLN A 144 9.12 9.65 4.92
CA GLN A 144 10.36 10.14 5.50
C GLN A 144 10.35 11.65 5.66
N THR A 145 10.76 12.09 6.86
CA THR A 145 10.98 13.49 7.16
C THR A 145 12.40 13.90 6.80
N PHE A 146 12.53 15.05 6.15
CA PHE A 146 13.80 15.70 5.80
C PHE A 146 13.94 16.97 6.61
N GLU A 147 15.11 17.14 7.21
CA GLU A 147 15.44 18.31 8.03
C GLU A 147 16.74 18.91 7.53
N PHE A 148 16.74 20.22 7.35
CA PHE A 148 17.92 21.00 7.00
C PHE A 148 18.09 22.13 7.99
N ASN A 149 19.33 22.27 8.48
CA ASN A 149 19.71 23.38 9.33
C ASN A 149 20.26 24.53 8.45
N GLY A 150 19.99 25.77 8.84
CA GLY A 150 20.63 26.91 8.19
C GLY A 150 22.15 26.84 8.33
N LYS A 151 22.88 27.11 7.26
CA LYS A 151 24.32 27.33 7.36
C LYS A 151 24.54 28.72 7.94
N ASP A 152 25.06 28.80 9.16
CA ASP A 152 25.68 30.03 9.65
C ASP A 152 26.91 30.30 8.76
N ASN A 153 27.04 31.53 8.24
CA ASN A 153 28.12 31.94 7.36
C ASN A 153 29.53 31.89 7.99
N GLY A 154 29.79 31.00 8.92
CA GLY A 154 31.01 30.94 9.71
C GLY A 154 31.52 29.57 10.10
N ASP A 155 30.82 28.46 9.84
CA ASP A 155 31.27 27.15 10.33
C ASP A 155 31.32 26.08 9.24
N ASP A 156 32.49 25.99 8.60
CA ASP A 156 32.85 24.96 7.61
C ASP A 156 33.35 23.70 8.35
N ASN A 157 32.47 23.05 9.12
CA ASN A 157 32.72 21.75 9.72
C ASN A 157 31.80 20.71 9.07
N GLY A 158 32.27 20.16 7.97
CA GLY A 158 31.60 19.10 7.19
C GLY A 158 31.34 17.84 8.02
N GLY A 159 30.21 17.78 8.65
CA GLY A 159 29.65 16.55 9.22
C GLY A 159 28.63 15.95 8.30
N THR A 160 29.00 14.93 7.51
CA THR A 160 28.04 14.12 6.79
C THR A 160 27.27 13.29 7.81
N LYS A 161 26.08 13.75 8.21
CA LYS A 161 25.16 12.87 8.91
C LYS A 161 24.58 11.92 7.89
N ILE A 162 24.78 10.62 8.12
CA ILE A 162 24.00 9.58 7.47
C ILE A 162 22.61 9.69 8.11
N GLY A 163 21.80 10.61 7.56
CA GLY A 163 20.44 10.86 8.04
C GLY A 163 19.52 9.78 7.49
N GLY A 164 19.36 8.76 8.23
CA GLY A 164 18.37 7.73 8.02
C GLY A 164 18.00 7.16 9.38
N GLU A 165 17.19 7.85 10.16
CA GLU A 165 16.31 7.09 11.03
C GLU A 165 15.40 6.31 10.09
N ILE A 166 15.67 5.03 9.98
CA ILE A 166 14.79 4.04 9.35
C ILE A 166 13.46 4.20 10.05
N GLY A 167 12.48 4.78 9.33
CA GLY A 167 11.14 4.89 9.83
C GLY A 167 10.73 3.51 10.34
N THR A 168 10.43 3.43 11.62
CA THR A 168 9.96 2.21 12.26
C THR A 168 8.73 1.77 11.48
N ILE A 169 8.86 0.69 10.71
CA ILE A 169 7.75 0.02 10.07
C ILE A 169 6.90 -0.51 11.22
N VAL A 170 5.87 0.22 11.61
CA VAL A 170 4.82 -0.31 12.46
C VAL A 170 3.97 -1.20 11.54
N GLY A 171 4.41 -2.45 11.40
CA GLY A 171 3.60 -3.48 10.78
C GLY A 171 2.26 -3.59 11.51
N PRO A 172 1.19 -4.03 10.82
CA PRO A 172 -0.10 -4.19 11.46
C PRO A 172 0.05 -5.13 12.65
N VAL A 173 -0.27 -4.63 13.84
CA VAL A 173 -0.37 -5.43 15.06
C VAL A 173 -1.51 -6.40 14.83
N ASN A 174 -1.19 -7.67 14.66
CA ASN A 174 -2.18 -8.73 14.58
C ASN A 174 -2.78 -8.95 15.98
N PRO A 175 -4.07 -8.64 16.27
CA PRO A 175 -4.65 -8.74 17.60
C PRO A 175 -5.07 -10.18 17.96
N GLY A 176 -4.52 -11.21 17.33
CA GLY A 176 -5.02 -12.59 17.38
C GLY A 176 -4.18 -13.62 18.14
N LEU A 177 -3.20 -13.23 18.96
CA LEU A 177 -2.45 -14.19 19.80
C LEU A 177 -2.36 -13.76 21.25
N LEU A 178 -3.48 -13.82 21.95
CA LEU A 178 -3.55 -13.96 23.40
C LEU A 178 -4.39 -15.19 23.71
N TYR A 179 -3.75 -16.36 23.80
CA TYR A 179 -4.12 -17.48 24.66
C TYR A 179 -2.85 -18.15 25.14
#